data_a25fa7d9060bce8c66ce6bbf0d149df6
#
_entry.id   a25fa7d9060bce8c66ce6bbf0d149df6
#
_cell.length_a   1.000
_cell.length_b   1.000
_cell.length_c   1.000
_cell.angle_alpha   90.00
_cell.angle_beta   90.00
_cell.angle_gamma   90.00
#
_symmetry.space_group_name_H-M   'P 1'
#
loop_
_entity.id
_entity.type
_entity.pdbx_description
1 polymer ?
#
loop_
_entity_poly.entity_id
_entity_poly.type
_entity_poly.pdbx_seq_one_letter_code
_entity_poly.pdbx_strand_id
1 'polypeptide(L)'
;MSSLTNARITARSRLQSIIETKAWNYAIIAVILFNSLLLGLNTSSQIKASFGGFLNALDMLCLVIFTIELALRLFCYRLAFFTNSDKWWNIFDFFIVAISFVAIEYSVLRTLRTLRILRLISSVPAMRVVVDAVLKTIPAMLSISALLSIFYYVYGVLCVEFFGEKFPEWFGTLPRALYTLFQIMTLESWSMGIVRPVMEVYPYAWIVFVSYIVLVGMIALNLIVGVIVNSLNEITQSKNANNDL
;
A
#
# COMPACT_ATOMS: atom_id res chain seq x y z
N MET A 1 -26.63 -39.08 11.86
CA MET A 1 -26.33 -37.70 11.44
C MET A 1 -25.62 -36.88 12.55
N SER A 2 -25.98 -37.04 13.82
CA SER A 2 -25.37 -36.31 14.98
C SER A 2 -23.90 -36.57 15.22
N SER A 3 -23.39 -37.78 15.02
CA SER A 3 -21.98 -38.14 15.26
C SER A 3 -20.99 -37.46 14.30
N LEU A 4 -21.37 -37.31 13.03
CA LEU A 4 -20.59 -36.62 12.00
C LEU A 4 -20.54 -35.11 12.24
N THR A 5 -21.61 -34.53 12.76
CA THR A 5 -21.67 -33.08 13.09
C THR A 5 -20.78 -32.80 14.31
N ASN A 6 -20.81 -33.61 15.34
CA ASN A 6 -19.95 -33.48 16.52
C ASN A 6 -18.47 -33.70 16.19
N ALA A 7 -18.12 -34.65 15.33
CA ALA A 7 -16.74 -34.87 14.89
C ALA A 7 -16.21 -33.67 14.08
N ARG A 8 -17.03 -33.06 13.22
CA ARG A 8 -16.64 -31.85 12.46
C ARG A 8 -16.46 -30.62 13.34
N ILE A 9 -17.29 -30.46 14.38
CA ILE A 9 -17.16 -29.37 15.37
C ILE A 9 -15.85 -29.55 16.15
N THR A 10 -15.56 -30.76 16.60
CA THR A 10 -14.32 -31.06 17.36
C THR A 10 -13.06 -30.89 16.49
N ALA A 11 -13.08 -31.36 15.24
CA ALA A 11 -11.97 -31.17 14.30
C ALA A 11 -11.71 -29.70 13.99
N ARG A 12 -12.78 -28.92 13.79
CA ARG A 12 -12.69 -27.46 13.53
C ARG A 12 -12.10 -26.70 14.71
N SER A 13 -12.54 -27.00 15.95
CA SER A 13 -12.01 -26.33 17.14
C SER A 13 -10.52 -26.66 17.38
N ARG A 14 -10.09 -27.90 17.10
CA ARG A 14 -8.68 -28.29 17.15
C ARG A 14 -7.85 -27.56 16.10
N LEU A 15 -8.32 -27.47 14.86
CA LEU A 15 -7.62 -26.72 13.80
C LEU A 15 -7.52 -25.24 14.13
N GLN A 16 -8.58 -24.65 14.67
CA GLN A 16 -8.58 -23.26 15.10
C GLN A 16 -7.55 -23.02 16.20
N SER A 17 -7.48 -23.91 17.20
CA SER A 17 -6.47 -23.79 18.27
C SER A 17 -5.02 -23.90 17.76
N ILE A 18 -4.77 -24.67 16.69
CA ILE A 18 -3.45 -24.77 16.06
C ILE A 18 -3.11 -23.47 15.30
N ILE A 19 -4.05 -22.96 14.50
CA ILE A 19 -3.85 -21.73 13.68
C ILE A 19 -3.63 -20.50 14.57
N GLU A 20 -4.21 -20.47 15.77
CA GLU A 20 -4.06 -19.39 16.74
C GLU A 20 -2.78 -19.48 17.58
N THR A 21 -1.97 -20.56 17.43
CA THR A 21 -0.72 -20.69 18.16
C THR A 21 0.34 -19.70 17.66
N LYS A 22 1.17 -19.20 18.58
CA LYS A 22 2.33 -18.38 18.24
C LYS A 22 3.29 -19.12 17.30
N ALA A 23 3.47 -20.43 17.50
CA ALA A 23 4.34 -21.26 16.67
C ALA A 23 3.88 -21.28 15.20
N TRP A 24 2.58 -21.44 14.97
CA TRP A 24 2.01 -21.37 13.62
C TRP A 24 2.27 -20.03 12.96
N ASN A 25 2.03 -18.94 13.68
CA ASN A 25 2.26 -17.59 13.16
C ASN A 25 3.73 -17.34 12.82
N TYR A 26 4.66 -17.74 13.68
CA TYR A 26 6.10 -17.66 13.39
C TYR A 26 6.51 -18.53 12.19
N ALA A 27 5.93 -19.71 12.02
CA ALA A 27 6.19 -20.56 10.87
C ALA A 27 5.76 -19.87 9.57
N ILE A 28 4.56 -19.27 9.53
CA ILE A 28 4.09 -18.51 8.36
C ILE A 28 4.98 -17.28 8.08
N ILE A 29 5.38 -16.54 9.12
CA ILE A 29 6.33 -15.42 8.97
C ILE A 29 7.65 -15.90 8.37
N ALA A 30 8.18 -17.02 8.82
CA ALA A 30 9.42 -17.61 8.28
C ALA A 30 9.27 -17.98 6.80
N VAL A 31 8.13 -18.54 6.39
CA VAL A 31 7.84 -18.85 4.98
C VAL A 31 7.73 -17.57 4.15
N ILE A 32 7.11 -16.50 4.68
CA ILE A 32 7.02 -15.19 3.97
C ILE A 32 8.43 -14.60 3.76
N LEU A 33 9.27 -14.60 4.80
CA LEU A 33 10.64 -14.11 4.73
C LEU A 33 11.48 -14.93 3.75
N PHE A 34 11.35 -16.25 3.79
CA PHE A 34 12.01 -17.15 2.84
C PHE A 34 11.57 -16.88 1.40
N ASN A 35 10.27 -16.74 1.16
CA ASN A 35 9.75 -16.40 -0.16
C ASN A 35 10.25 -15.03 -0.64
N SER A 36 10.35 -14.05 0.25
CA SER A 36 10.89 -12.73 -0.07
C SER A 36 12.36 -12.80 -0.49
N LEU A 37 13.15 -13.64 0.18
CA LEU A 37 14.54 -13.89 -0.20
C LEU A 37 14.64 -14.55 -1.59
N LEU A 38 13.80 -15.56 -1.86
CA LEU A 38 13.74 -16.21 -3.18
C LEU A 38 13.41 -15.21 -4.30
N LEU A 39 12.45 -14.33 -4.05
CA LEU A 39 12.08 -13.28 -5.01
C LEU A 39 13.25 -12.33 -5.27
N GLY A 40 13.99 -11.94 -4.21
CA GLY A 40 15.20 -11.14 -4.33
C GLY A 40 16.28 -11.85 -5.15
N LEU A 41 16.55 -13.12 -4.89
CA LEU A 41 17.52 -13.92 -5.66
C LEU A 41 17.11 -14.05 -7.14
N ASN A 42 15.83 -14.15 -7.45
CA ASN A 42 15.30 -14.22 -8.80
C ASN A 42 15.48 -12.93 -9.63
N THR A 43 15.83 -11.81 -9.01
CA THR A 43 16.16 -10.55 -9.73
C THR A 43 17.55 -10.60 -10.36
N SER A 44 18.47 -11.41 -9.83
CA SER A 44 19.81 -11.57 -10.39
C SER A 44 19.75 -12.45 -11.65
N SER A 45 20.17 -11.91 -12.79
CA SER A 45 20.23 -12.64 -14.07
C SER A 45 21.15 -13.86 -14.03
N GLN A 46 22.26 -13.77 -13.30
CA GLN A 46 23.21 -14.87 -13.14
C GLN A 46 22.64 -16.03 -12.33
N ILE A 47 22.03 -15.75 -11.19
CA ILE A 47 21.42 -16.77 -10.32
C ILE A 47 20.22 -17.41 -11.02
N LYS A 48 19.42 -16.60 -11.72
CA LYS A 48 18.27 -17.08 -12.49
C LYS A 48 18.68 -18.00 -13.65
N ALA A 49 19.80 -17.73 -14.31
CA ALA A 49 20.32 -18.58 -15.39
C ALA A 49 20.76 -19.96 -14.86
N SER A 50 21.41 -20.00 -13.68
CA SER A 50 21.93 -21.25 -13.11
C SER A 50 20.88 -22.06 -12.31
N PHE A 51 20.01 -21.38 -11.56
CA PHE A 51 19.11 -21.99 -10.59
C PHE A 51 17.63 -21.62 -10.78
N GLY A 52 17.25 -20.97 -11.89
CA GLY A 52 15.90 -20.43 -12.09
C GLY A 52 14.78 -21.46 -11.95
N GLY A 53 15.00 -22.70 -12.44
CA GLY A 53 14.03 -23.78 -12.28
C GLY A 53 13.79 -24.16 -10.82
N PHE A 54 14.86 -24.29 -10.04
CA PHE A 54 14.80 -24.60 -8.61
C PHE A 54 14.15 -23.47 -7.80
N LEU A 55 14.53 -22.21 -8.07
CA LEU A 55 13.93 -21.04 -7.42
C LEU A 55 12.42 -20.94 -7.71
N ASN A 56 12.00 -21.20 -8.94
CA ASN A 56 10.58 -21.21 -9.30
C ASN A 56 9.81 -22.34 -8.61
N ALA A 57 10.41 -23.53 -8.47
CA ALA A 57 9.81 -24.65 -7.73
C ALA A 57 9.60 -24.29 -6.24
N LEU A 58 10.59 -23.67 -5.62
CA LEU A 58 10.47 -23.19 -4.23
C LEU A 58 9.43 -22.06 -4.08
N ASP A 59 9.36 -21.13 -5.03
CA ASP A 59 8.34 -20.07 -5.05
C ASP A 59 6.93 -20.67 -5.14
N MET A 60 6.75 -21.69 -6.00
CA MET A 60 5.48 -22.43 -6.12
C MET A 60 5.14 -23.16 -4.80
N LEU A 61 6.12 -23.79 -4.16
CA LEU A 61 5.91 -24.46 -2.87
C LEU A 61 5.42 -23.44 -1.80
N CYS A 62 6.04 -22.27 -1.74
CA CYS A 62 5.58 -21.20 -0.84
C CYS A 62 4.14 -20.79 -1.14
N LEU A 63 3.76 -20.64 -2.42
CA LEU A 63 2.40 -20.31 -2.81
C LEU A 63 1.40 -21.41 -2.37
N VAL A 64 1.75 -22.67 -2.52
CA VAL A 64 0.93 -23.80 -2.04
C VAL A 64 0.73 -23.73 -0.53
N ILE A 65 1.79 -23.45 0.24
CA ILE A 65 1.70 -23.29 1.70
C ILE A 65 0.75 -22.13 2.05
N PHE A 66 0.88 -20.99 1.40
CA PHE A 66 -0.02 -19.83 1.63
C PHE A 66 -1.46 -20.13 1.26
N THR A 67 -1.68 -20.89 0.21
CA THR A 67 -3.02 -21.31 -0.20
C THR A 67 -3.67 -22.23 0.80
N ILE A 68 -2.90 -23.22 1.29
CA ILE A 68 -3.38 -24.15 2.33
C ILE A 68 -3.69 -23.39 3.62
N GLU A 69 -2.81 -22.50 4.04
CA GLU A 69 -3.02 -21.65 5.23
C GLU A 69 -4.29 -20.82 5.12
N LEU A 70 -4.49 -20.14 3.99
CA LEU A 70 -5.68 -19.34 3.71
C LEU A 70 -6.95 -20.22 3.68
N ALA A 71 -6.90 -21.39 3.03
CA ALA A 71 -8.00 -22.34 2.97
C ALA A 71 -8.38 -22.84 4.35
N LEU A 72 -7.38 -23.14 5.21
CA LEU A 72 -7.60 -23.54 6.61
C LEU A 72 -8.28 -22.43 7.42
N ARG A 73 -7.81 -21.17 7.28
CA ARG A 73 -8.47 -20.02 7.92
C ARG A 73 -9.90 -19.86 7.43
N LEU A 74 -10.14 -19.93 6.11
CA LEU A 74 -11.47 -19.81 5.54
C LEU A 74 -12.40 -20.94 6.01
N PHE A 75 -11.90 -22.17 6.11
CA PHE A 75 -12.64 -23.31 6.65
C PHE A 75 -12.98 -23.13 8.13
N CYS A 76 -12.03 -22.64 8.95
CA CYS A 76 -12.22 -22.42 10.37
C CYS A 76 -13.17 -21.26 10.66
N TYR A 77 -13.02 -20.11 9.98
CA TYR A 77 -13.78 -18.91 10.29
C TYR A 77 -15.05 -18.75 9.45
N ARG A 78 -15.14 -19.38 8.27
CA ARG A 78 -16.31 -19.28 7.35
C ARG A 78 -16.71 -17.81 7.12
N LEU A 79 -18.01 -17.48 7.36
CA LEU A 79 -18.53 -16.11 7.24
C LEU A 79 -17.85 -15.14 8.22
N ALA A 80 -17.41 -15.60 9.39
CA ALA A 80 -16.67 -14.78 10.33
C ALA A 80 -15.33 -14.30 9.77
N PHE A 81 -14.76 -14.99 8.78
CA PHE A 81 -13.57 -14.54 8.05
C PHE A 81 -13.75 -13.14 7.44
N PHE A 82 -14.95 -12.82 6.96
CA PHE A 82 -15.31 -11.56 6.31
C PHE A 82 -16.05 -10.57 7.22
N THR A 83 -16.43 -10.97 8.44
CA THR A 83 -17.27 -10.14 9.33
C THR A 83 -16.61 -9.82 10.66
N ASN A 84 -15.56 -10.52 11.05
CA ASN A 84 -14.81 -10.29 12.30
C ASN A 84 -14.08 -8.94 12.33
N SER A 85 -13.55 -8.57 13.51
CA SER A 85 -12.69 -7.40 13.70
C SER A 85 -11.52 -7.36 12.73
N ASP A 86 -10.93 -8.52 12.42
CA ASP A 86 -9.78 -8.66 11.53
C ASP A 86 -10.15 -8.83 10.05
N LYS A 87 -11.40 -8.57 9.68
CA LYS A 87 -11.92 -8.78 8.30
C LYS A 87 -11.06 -8.12 7.22
N TRP A 88 -10.58 -6.92 7.46
CA TRP A 88 -9.77 -6.18 6.48
C TRP A 88 -8.42 -6.86 6.22
N TRP A 89 -7.78 -7.38 7.28
CA TRP A 89 -6.53 -8.13 7.17
C TRP A 89 -6.74 -9.49 6.50
N ASN A 90 -7.85 -10.15 6.78
CA ASN A 90 -8.22 -11.40 6.13
C ASN A 90 -8.50 -11.21 4.63
N ILE A 91 -9.25 -10.15 4.26
CA ILE A 91 -9.52 -9.79 2.87
C ILE A 91 -8.23 -9.42 2.15
N PHE A 92 -7.35 -8.68 2.80
CA PHE A 92 -6.03 -8.32 2.26
C PHE A 92 -5.20 -9.57 1.96
N ASP A 93 -5.08 -10.52 2.90
CA ASP A 93 -4.37 -11.78 2.68
C ASP A 93 -4.99 -12.60 1.54
N PHE A 94 -6.32 -12.66 1.49
CA PHE A 94 -7.04 -13.32 0.41
C PHE A 94 -6.69 -12.70 -0.96
N PHE A 95 -6.70 -11.38 -1.04
CA PHE A 95 -6.41 -10.64 -2.28
C PHE A 95 -4.97 -10.87 -2.75
N ILE A 96 -4.00 -10.85 -1.86
CA ILE A 96 -2.59 -11.12 -2.19
C ILE A 96 -2.41 -12.54 -2.75
N VAL A 97 -3.07 -13.54 -2.17
CA VAL A 97 -3.00 -14.91 -2.69
C VAL A 97 -3.71 -15.02 -4.02
N ALA A 98 -4.90 -14.42 -4.18
CA ALA A 98 -5.65 -14.42 -5.44
C ALA A 98 -4.85 -13.79 -6.59
N ILE A 99 -4.27 -12.60 -6.38
CA ILE A 99 -3.40 -11.94 -7.36
C ILE A 99 -2.22 -12.84 -7.75
N SER A 100 -1.68 -13.58 -6.78
CA SER A 100 -0.55 -14.49 -7.04
C SER A 100 -0.92 -15.63 -7.99
N PHE A 101 -2.16 -16.11 -7.97
CA PHE A 101 -2.66 -17.10 -8.95
C PHE A 101 -2.83 -16.48 -10.32
N VAL A 102 -3.44 -15.31 -10.41
CA VAL A 102 -3.58 -14.58 -11.70
C VAL A 102 -2.20 -14.31 -12.32
N ALA A 103 -1.21 -13.99 -11.49
CA ALA A 103 0.16 -13.75 -11.92
C ALA A 103 0.90 -15.00 -12.46
N ILE A 104 0.39 -16.21 -12.27
CA ILE A 104 0.93 -17.42 -12.89
C ILE A 104 0.60 -17.45 -14.37
N GLU A 105 -0.62 -17.11 -14.72
CA GLU A 105 -1.18 -17.24 -16.07
C GLU A 105 -0.72 -16.10 -16.99
N TYR A 106 -0.66 -14.88 -16.46
CA TYR A 106 -0.33 -13.69 -17.25
C TYR A 106 1.11 -13.22 -17.01
N SER A 107 1.94 -13.32 -18.06
CA SER A 107 3.37 -12.94 -18.01
C SER A 107 3.60 -11.50 -17.57
N VAL A 108 2.74 -10.57 -18.00
CA VAL A 108 2.80 -9.14 -17.62
C VAL A 108 2.58 -8.95 -16.10
N LEU A 109 1.70 -9.77 -15.51
CA LEU A 109 1.37 -9.69 -14.10
C LEU A 109 2.33 -10.46 -13.19
N ARG A 110 3.35 -11.11 -13.78
CA ARG A 110 4.33 -11.91 -13.03
C ARG A 110 5.03 -11.14 -11.93
N THR A 111 5.27 -9.84 -12.13
CA THR A 111 5.87 -8.96 -11.12
C THR A 111 4.96 -8.76 -9.90
N LEU A 112 3.63 -8.88 -10.05
CA LEU A 112 2.70 -8.73 -8.93
C LEU A 112 2.82 -9.83 -7.86
N ARG A 113 3.48 -10.97 -8.19
CA ARG A 113 3.81 -11.98 -7.17
C ARG A 113 4.72 -11.42 -6.06
N THR A 114 5.48 -10.34 -6.32
CA THR A 114 6.29 -9.69 -5.28
C THR A 114 5.44 -9.06 -4.18
N LEU A 115 4.17 -8.74 -4.46
CA LEU A 115 3.23 -8.23 -3.45
C LEU A 115 2.97 -9.22 -2.29
N ARG A 116 3.33 -10.50 -2.46
CA ARG A 116 3.24 -11.50 -1.36
C ARG A 116 4.03 -11.10 -0.11
N ILE A 117 5.11 -10.32 -0.28
CA ILE A 117 5.89 -9.80 0.85
C ILE A 117 5.04 -8.92 1.77
N LEU A 118 4.02 -8.26 1.23
CA LEU A 118 3.11 -7.41 2.01
C LEU A 118 2.30 -8.21 3.04
N ARG A 119 2.18 -9.54 2.89
CA ARG A 119 1.61 -10.42 3.91
C ARG A 119 2.38 -10.38 5.24
N LEU A 120 3.64 -9.92 5.23
CA LEU A 120 4.38 -9.68 6.46
C LEU A 120 3.68 -8.66 7.36
N ILE A 121 3.05 -7.65 6.74
CA ILE A 121 2.30 -6.61 7.47
C ILE A 121 1.12 -7.22 8.22
N SER A 122 0.35 -8.10 7.54
CA SER A 122 -0.80 -8.77 8.15
C SER A 122 -0.41 -9.84 9.17
N SER A 123 0.78 -10.44 9.03
CA SER A 123 1.24 -11.53 9.88
C SER A 123 1.93 -11.05 11.17
N VAL A 124 2.50 -9.83 11.19
CA VAL A 124 3.22 -9.27 12.34
C VAL A 124 2.32 -8.30 13.10
N PRO A 125 1.91 -8.62 14.36
CA PRO A 125 0.98 -7.77 15.13
C PRO A 125 1.45 -6.32 15.28
N ALA A 126 2.75 -6.09 15.49
CA ALA A 126 3.31 -4.74 15.62
C ALA A 126 3.13 -3.91 14.32
N MET A 127 3.27 -4.54 13.14
CA MET A 127 3.06 -3.87 11.85
C MET A 127 1.58 -3.53 11.62
N ARG A 128 0.67 -4.45 12.01
CA ARG A 128 -0.78 -4.17 11.95
C ARG A 128 -1.14 -2.93 12.75
N VAL A 129 -0.67 -2.82 13.99
CA VAL A 129 -0.94 -1.65 14.85
C VAL A 129 -0.49 -0.36 14.19
N VAL A 130 0.70 -0.34 13.58
CA VAL A 130 1.21 0.85 12.89
C VAL A 130 0.35 1.22 11.68
N VAL A 131 0.00 0.23 10.84
CA VAL A 131 -0.84 0.47 9.66
C VAL A 131 -2.26 0.88 10.06
N ASP A 132 -2.86 0.24 11.07
CA ASP A 132 -4.18 0.60 11.57
C ASP A 132 -4.19 2.04 12.12
N ALA A 133 -3.12 2.47 12.81
CA ALA A 133 -2.98 3.85 13.26
C ALA A 133 -2.93 4.84 12.09
N VAL A 134 -2.13 4.55 11.06
CA VAL A 134 -2.05 5.37 9.84
C VAL A 134 -3.39 5.43 9.12
N LEU A 135 -4.08 4.30 8.95
CA LEU A 135 -5.37 4.26 8.26
C LEU A 135 -6.46 5.04 9.02
N LYS A 136 -6.42 5.05 10.34
CA LYS A 136 -7.36 5.84 11.17
C LYS A 136 -7.21 7.35 10.99
N THR A 137 -6.05 7.85 10.56
CA THR A 137 -5.84 9.28 10.31
C THR A 137 -6.44 9.75 8.98
N ILE A 138 -6.63 8.85 8.00
CA ILE A 138 -7.11 9.18 6.65
C ILE A 138 -8.45 9.93 6.66
N PRO A 139 -9.50 9.52 7.41
CA PRO A 139 -10.79 10.21 7.39
C PRO A 139 -10.69 11.68 7.80
N ALA A 140 -9.85 12.01 8.78
CA ALA A 140 -9.64 13.38 9.22
C ALA A 140 -8.99 14.26 8.13
N MET A 141 -8.24 13.63 7.22
CA MET A 141 -7.53 14.32 6.15
C MET A 141 -8.38 14.51 4.88
N LEU A 142 -9.51 13.79 4.74
CA LEU A 142 -10.28 13.77 3.50
C LEU A 142 -10.76 15.15 3.06
N SER A 143 -11.23 15.99 3.97
CA SER A 143 -11.73 17.33 3.65
C SER A 143 -10.62 18.23 3.09
N ILE A 144 -9.44 18.20 3.70
CA ILE A 144 -8.28 18.98 3.26
C ILE A 144 -7.76 18.43 1.93
N SER A 145 -7.71 17.10 1.78
CA SER A 145 -7.32 16.45 0.53
C SER A 145 -8.27 16.74 -0.62
N ALA A 146 -9.58 16.84 -0.34
CA ALA A 146 -10.57 17.24 -1.34
C ALA A 146 -10.34 18.68 -1.81
N LEU A 147 -10.12 19.62 -0.88
CA LEU A 147 -9.79 21.01 -1.22
C LEU A 147 -8.48 21.08 -2.05
N LEU A 148 -7.45 20.36 -1.61
CA LEU A 148 -6.18 20.27 -2.33
C LEU A 148 -6.37 19.74 -3.76
N SER A 149 -7.19 18.70 -3.93
CA SER A 149 -7.49 18.11 -5.25
C SER A 149 -8.20 19.10 -6.19
N ILE A 150 -9.07 19.96 -5.66
CA ILE A 150 -9.74 21.00 -6.46
C ILE A 150 -8.71 22.01 -6.98
N PHE A 151 -7.88 22.56 -6.11
CA PHE A 151 -6.83 23.50 -6.55
C PHE A 151 -5.85 22.84 -7.52
N TYR A 152 -5.43 21.63 -7.23
CA TYR A 152 -4.54 20.85 -8.07
C TYR A 152 -5.11 20.66 -9.49
N TYR A 153 -6.40 20.33 -9.61
CA TYR A 153 -7.09 20.19 -10.87
C TYR A 153 -7.20 21.53 -11.62
N VAL A 154 -7.59 22.59 -10.93
CA VAL A 154 -7.72 23.93 -11.53
C VAL A 154 -6.39 24.41 -12.11
N TYR A 155 -5.31 24.31 -11.35
CA TYR A 155 -3.98 24.65 -11.86
C TYR A 155 -3.52 23.71 -12.98
N GLY A 156 -3.92 22.45 -12.96
CA GLY A 156 -3.68 21.51 -14.05
C GLY A 156 -4.28 21.99 -15.36
N VAL A 157 -5.56 22.40 -15.33
CA VAL A 157 -6.25 22.95 -16.51
C VAL A 157 -5.60 24.25 -16.96
N LEU A 158 -5.31 25.19 -16.03
CA LEU A 158 -4.65 26.47 -16.36
C LEU A 158 -3.28 26.24 -17.03
N CYS A 159 -2.48 25.30 -16.54
CA CYS A 159 -1.18 25.01 -17.13
C CYS A 159 -1.30 24.40 -18.54
N VAL A 160 -2.31 23.57 -18.79
CA VAL A 160 -2.57 23.04 -20.15
C VAL A 160 -2.92 24.19 -21.10
N GLU A 161 -3.83 25.07 -20.72
CA GLU A 161 -4.28 26.17 -21.55
C GLU A 161 -3.18 27.21 -21.82
N PHE A 162 -2.38 27.54 -20.81
CA PHE A 162 -1.37 28.57 -20.95
C PHE A 162 -0.06 28.08 -21.57
N PHE A 163 0.36 26.87 -21.26
CA PHE A 163 1.69 26.40 -21.57
C PHE A 163 1.72 25.16 -22.47
N GLY A 164 0.57 24.48 -22.67
CA GLY A 164 0.49 23.20 -23.36
C GLY A 164 0.98 23.21 -24.79
N GLU A 165 0.77 24.32 -25.53
CA GLU A 165 1.20 24.44 -26.93
C GLU A 165 2.73 24.46 -27.07
N LYS A 166 3.43 25.22 -26.23
CA LYS A 166 4.89 25.39 -26.30
C LYS A 166 5.67 24.37 -25.49
N PHE A 167 5.04 23.81 -24.47
CA PHE A 167 5.65 22.82 -23.58
C PHE A 167 4.81 21.54 -23.50
N PRO A 168 4.59 20.82 -24.64
CA PRO A 168 3.72 19.65 -24.70
C PRO A 168 4.23 18.48 -23.87
N GLU A 169 5.52 18.42 -23.58
CA GLU A 169 6.12 17.38 -22.73
C GLU A 169 5.58 17.46 -21.29
N TRP A 170 5.40 18.67 -20.77
CA TRP A 170 4.98 18.94 -19.39
C TRP A 170 3.49 19.24 -19.28
N PHE A 171 2.93 20.01 -20.23
CA PHE A 171 1.58 20.58 -20.12
C PHE A 171 0.68 20.27 -21.33
N GLY A 172 1.13 19.47 -22.30
CA GLY A 172 0.36 19.19 -23.51
C GLY A 172 -0.94 18.39 -23.29
N THR A 173 -1.12 17.77 -22.12
CA THR A 173 -2.35 17.08 -21.71
C THR A 173 -2.54 17.22 -20.21
N LEU A 174 -3.80 17.12 -19.74
CA LEU A 174 -4.11 17.21 -18.32
C LEU A 174 -3.32 16.19 -17.45
N PRO A 175 -3.19 14.91 -17.82
CA PRO A 175 -2.37 13.99 -17.05
C PRO A 175 -0.89 14.40 -16.94
N ARG A 176 -0.30 14.95 -18.00
CA ARG A 176 1.07 15.46 -17.97
C ARG A 176 1.19 16.68 -17.08
N ALA A 177 0.26 17.62 -17.19
CA ALA A 177 0.22 18.81 -16.35
C ALA A 177 0.08 18.45 -14.87
N LEU A 178 -0.80 17.52 -14.54
CA LEU A 178 -0.95 17.03 -13.17
C LEU A 178 0.34 16.35 -12.67
N TYR A 179 1.00 15.53 -13.46
CA TYR A 179 2.28 14.92 -13.07
C TYR A 179 3.35 15.99 -12.80
N THR A 180 3.47 17.00 -13.71
CA THR A 180 4.41 18.09 -13.56
C THR A 180 4.11 18.96 -12.33
N LEU A 181 2.82 19.25 -12.08
CA LEU A 181 2.40 19.96 -10.86
C LEU A 181 2.67 19.15 -9.59
N PHE A 182 2.55 17.80 -9.63
CA PHE A 182 2.93 16.96 -8.51
C PHE A 182 4.44 17.11 -8.20
N GLN A 183 5.28 17.10 -9.22
CA GLN A 183 6.71 17.34 -9.09
C GLN A 183 6.98 18.73 -8.48
N ILE A 184 6.31 19.79 -8.97
CA ILE A 184 6.44 21.14 -8.43
C ILE A 184 5.97 21.22 -6.97
N MET A 185 4.89 20.52 -6.60
CA MET A 185 4.38 20.47 -5.22
C MET A 185 5.40 19.86 -4.25
N THR A 186 6.15 18.87 -4.69
CA THR A 186 7.24 18.28 -3.90
C THR A 186 8.51 19.12 -3.88
N LEU A 187 8.51 20.28 -4.54
CA LEU A 187 9.64 21.20 -4.72
C LEU A 187 10.84 20.58 -5.46
N GLU A 188 10.62 19.47 -6.16
CA GLU A 188 11.65 18.77 -6.92
C GLU A 188 11.87 19.49 -8.25
N SER A 189 13.09 20.03 -8.45
CA SER A 189 13.56 20.70 -9.68
C SER A 189 12.59 21.76 -10.26
N TRP A 190 11.67 22.27 -9.45
CA TRP A 190 10.58 23.13 -9.90
C TRP A 190 11.09 24.40 -10.61
N SER A 191 12.10 25.06 -10.04
CA SER A 191 12.57 26.36 -10.56
C SER A 191 13.42 26.16 -11.82
N MET A 192 14.53 25.41 -11.70
CA MET A 192 15.50 25.27 -12.79
C MET A 192 15.01 24.33 -13.89
N GLY A 193 14.30 23.26 -13.50
CA GLY A 193 13.87 22.24 -14.45
C GLY A 193 12.61 22.58 -15.22
N ILE A 194 11.71 23.41 -14.66
CA ILE A 194 10.38 23.65 -15.23
C ILE A 194 10.10 25.15 -15.39
N VAL A 195 10.10 25.90 -14.28
CA VAL A 195 9.58 27.27 -14.28
C VAL A 195 10.47 28.22 -15.09
N ARG A 196 11.81 28.15 -14.94
CA ARG A 196 12.71 29.03 -15.70
C ARG A 196 12.67 28.78 -17.21
N PRO A 197 12.71 27.54 -17.72
CA PRO A 197 12.48 27.26 -19.14
C PRO A 197 11.14 27.80 -19.65
N VAL A 198 10.07 27.70 -18.87
CA VAL A 198 8.75 28.28 -19.26
C VAL A 198 8.81 29.81 -19.29
N MET A 199 9.54 30.43 -18.34
CA MET A 199 9.71 31.90 -18.30
C MET A 199 10.50 32.45 -19.47
N GLU A 200 11.34 31.69 -20.13
CA GLU A 200 12.05 32.12 -21.36
C GLU A 200 11.07 32.46 -22.48
N VAL A 201 9.92 31.80 -22.52
CA VAL A 201 8.84 32.00 -23.50
C VAL A 201 7.73 32.87 -22.91
N TYR A 202 7.37 32.66 -21.65
CA TYR A 202 6.29 33.35 -20.92
C TYR A 202 6.85 34.04 -19.66
N PRO A 203 7.35 35.27 -19.75
CA PRO A 203 8.07 35.94 -18.65
C PRO A 203 7.31 35.99 -17.31
N TYR A 204 5.98 36.04 -17.36
CA TYR A 204 5.13 36.10 -16.16
C TYR A 204 4.65 34.73 -15.65
N ALA A 205 5.10 33.63 -16.23
CA ALA A 205 4.70 32.27 -15.81
C ALA A 205 4.98 32.00 -14.34
N TRP A 206 6.00 32.64 -13.75
CA TRP A 206 6.34 32.50 -12.34
C TRP A 206 5.16 32.82 -11.41
N ILE A 207 4.24 33.73 -11.80
CA ILE A 207 3.06 34.08 -11.00
C ILE A 207 2.18 32.84 -10.80
N VAL A 208 1.94 32.07 -11.85
CA VAL A 208 1.14 30.84 -11.81
C VAL A 208 1.81 29.80 -10.91
N PHE A 209 3.10 29.55 -11.11
CA PHE A 209 3.80 28.51 -10.38
C PHE A 209 4.06 28.88 -8.91
N VAL A 210 4.41 30.12 -8.61
CA VAL A 210 4.60 30.59 -7.24
C VAL A 210 3.28 30.60 -6.47
N SER A 211 2.18 31.09 -7.10
CA SER A 211 0.85 31.02 -6.47
C SER A 211 0.41 29.59 -6.22
N TYR A 212 0.70 28.66 -7.14
CA TYR A 212 0.48 27.24 -6.93
C TYR A 212 1.24 26.69 -5.73
N ILE A 213 2.54 26.95 -5.64
CA ILE A 213 3.38 26.47 -4.52
C ILE A 213 2.87 27.05 -3.19
N VAL A 214 2.53 28.34 -3.15
CA VAL A 214 2.02 28.97 -1.93
C VAL A 214 0.68 28.36 -1.51
N LEU A 215 -0.28 28.23 -2.44
CA LEU A 215 -1.60 27.70 -2.11
C LEU A 215 -1.56 26.19 -1.83
N VAL A 216 -1.07 25.40 -2.78
CA VAL A 216 -1.14 23.94 -2.73
C VAL A 216 -0.05 23.38 -1.82
N GLY A 217 1.17 23.92 -1.91
CA GLY A 217 2.29 23.48 -1.06
C GLY A 217 2.05 23.77 0.42
N MET A 218 1.53 24.96 0.77
CA MET A 218 1.18 25.27 2.16
C MET A 218 0.03 24.40 2.67
N ILE A 219 -0.99 24.12 1.87
CA ILE A 219 -2.07 23.21 2.27
C ILE A 219 -1.51 21.81 2.51
N ALA A 220 -0.63 21.29 1.63
CA ALA A 220 0.01 19.99 1.79
C ALA A 220 0.89 19.93 3.05
N LEU A 221 1.68 20.96 3.35
CA LEU A 221 2.48 21.04 4.58
C LEU A 221 1.59 21.07 5.83
N ASN A 222 0.52 21.86 5.84
CA ASN A 222 -0.43 21.91 6.95
C ASN A 222 -1.12 20.55 7.17
N LEU A 223 -1.38 19.79 6.10
CA LEU A 223 -1.90 18.44 6.19
C LEU A 223 -0.92 17.52 6.93
N ILE A 224 0.36 17.55 6.57
CA ILE A 224 1.42 16.74 7.21
C ILE A 224 1.53 17.10 8.70
N VAL A 225 1.57 18.39 9.02
CA VAL A 225 1.63 18.88 10.42
C VAL A 225 0.39 18.43 11.20
N GLY A 226 -0.80 18.53 10.61
CA GLY A 226 -2.06 18.07 11.21
C GLY A 226 -2.04 16.57 11.56
N VAL A 227 -1.49 15.72 10.67
CA VAL A 227 -1.33 14.28 10.94
C VAL A 227 -0.39 14.04 12.12
N ILE A 228 0.77 14.71 12.13
CA ILE A 228 1.76 14.56 13.20
C ILE A 228 1.14 14.96 14.55
N VAL A 229 0.47 16.12 14.59
CA VAL A 229 -0.17 16.62 15.83
C VAL A 229 -1.27 15.67 16.33
N ASN A 230 -2.12 15.17 15.43
CA ASN A 230 -3.16 14.20 15.81
C ASN A 230 -2.55 12.90 16.36
N SER A 231 -1.52 12.38 15.72
CA SER A 231 -0.83 11.17 16.18
C SER A 231 -0.17 11.36 17.55
N LEU A 232 0.44 12.53 17.81
CA LEU A 232 1.01 12.87 19.11
C LEU A 232 -0.07 12.99 20.20
N ASN A 233 -1.21 13.58 19.87
CA ASN A 233 -2.33 13.70 20.81
C ASN A 233 -2.90 12.33 21.20
N GLU A 234 -3.06 11.40 20.26
CA GLU A 234 -3.51 10.03 20.54
C GLU A 234 -2.54 9.28 21.45
N ILE A 235 -1.23 9.41 21.21
CA ILE A 235 -0.19 8.80 22.03
C ILE A 235 -0.23 9.39 23.47
N THR A 236 -0.42 10.69 23.59
CA THR A 236 -0.47 11.37 24.88
C THR A 236 -1.72 10.96 25.67
N GLN A 237 -2.88 10.90 25.02
CA GLN A 237 -4.13 10.46 25.64
C GLN A 237 -4.05 9.00 26.11
N SER A 238 -3.46 8.12 25.32
CA SER A 238 -3.29 6.72 25.71
C SER A 238 -2.33 6.53 26.90
N LYS A 239 -1.30 7.39 27.01
CA LYS A 239 -0.40 7.40 28.18
C LYS A 239 -1.10 7.89 29.45
N ASN A 240 -1.89 8.95 29.35
CA ASN A 240 -2.60 9.49 30.50
C ASN A 240 -3.65 8.49 31.02
N ALA A 241 -4.41 7.85 30.13
CA ALA A 241 -5.37 6.83 30.51
C ALA A 241 -4.73 5.60 31.20
N ASN A 242 -3.47 5.28 30.87
CA ASN A 242 -2.73 4.20 31.55
C ASN A 242 -2.10 4.61 32.89
N ASN A 243 -1.92 5.89 33.14
CA ASN A 243 -1.38 6.39 34.41
C ASN A 243 -2.47 6.63 35.47
N ASP A 244 -3.74 6.71 35.06
CA ASP A 244 -4.91 6.90 35.92
C ASP A 244 -5.53 5.58 36.41
N LEU A 245 -4.96 4.42 36.03
CA LEU A 245 -5.31 3.06 36.47
C LEU A 245 -4.25 2.47 37.41
#